data_1ff64655ef5d7deedff9f1c01aae6f53
#
_entry.id   1ff64655ef5d7deedff9f1c01aae6f53
#
_cell.length_a   1.000
_cell.length_b   1.000
_cell.length_c   1.000
_cell.angle_alpha   90.00
_cell.angle_beta   90.00
_cell.angle_gamma   90.00
#
_symmetry.space_group_name_H-M   'P 1'
#
loop_
_entity.id
_entity.type
_entity.pdbx_description
1 polymer ?
#
loop_
_entity_poly.entity_id
_entity_poly.type
_entity_poly.pdbx_seq_one_letter_code
_entity_poly.pdbx_strand_id
1 'polypeptide(L)'
;MKQSMQQQIKRVMKKLLFMAAIACLAMFSSCEKQSVEHTGDLTGDLYGIWALDSKTTVTKNSEGKEVRDEVDYSSFNFFLVLSEPRLALAKKGSFTELDLDDVDVDGTQFSFNKDKKQISFDDTIWLSEGLFYHMRLYGVYDVLELTDKKLVIQQEALGVKTIFSYHRYR
;
A
#
# COMPACT_ATOMS: atom_id res chain seq x y z
N MET A 1 19.22 62.48 24.34
CA MET A 1 19.46 61.74 23.07
C MET A 1 19.66 60.24 23.23
N LYS A 2 20.30 59.66 24.23
CA LYS A 2 20.56 58.21 24.39
C LYS A 2 19.30 57.32 24.61
N GLN A 3 18.26 57.89 25.31
CA GLN A 3 17.03 57.04 25.55
C GLN A 3 16.17 56.78 24.35
N SER A 4 16.12 57.66 23.36
CA SER A 4 15.35 57.50 22.12
C SER A 4 15.92 56.37 21.23
N MET A 5 17.23 56.25 21.17
CA MET A 5 17.93 55.28 20.38
C MET A 5 17.75 53.83 20.93
N GLN A 6 17.74 53.67 22.25
CA GLN A 6 17.49 52.35 22.88
C GLN A 6 16.05 51.86 22.69
N GLN A 7 15.08 52.75 22.64
CA GLN A 7 13.70 52.38 22.37
C GLN A 7 13.50 51.97 20.92
N GLN A 8 14.18 52.56 19.97
CA GLN A 8 14.13 52.15 18.56
C GLN A 8 14.78 50.79 18.37
N ILE A 9 15.92 50.51 18.96
CA ILE A 9 16.61 49.22 18.89
C ILE A 9 15.71 48.09 19.46
N LYS A 10 15.05 48.30 20.60
CA LYS A 10 14.11 47.30 21.16
C LYS A 10 12.90 47.03 20.27
N ARG A 11 12.39 48.04 19.55
CA ARG A 11 11.27 47.85 18.59
C ARG A 11 11.70 47.07 17.35
N VAL A 12 12.89 47.30 16.83
CA VAL A 12 13.44 46.60 15.67
C VAL A 12 13.75 45.16 16.04
N MET A 13 14.37 44.88 17.20
CA MET A 13 14.62 43.53 17.68
C MET A 13 13.34 42.73 17.90
N LYS A 14 12.27 43.33 18.47
CA LYS A 14 10.98 42.66 18.61
C LYS A 14 10.35 42.26 17.25
N LYS A 15 10.45 43.14 16.26
CA LYS A 15 9.95 42.84 14.88
C LYS A 15 10.77 41.76 14.21
N LEU A 16 12.09 41.76 14.37
CA LEU A 16 12.97 40.70 13.83
C LEU A 16 12.71 39.32 14.49
N LEU A 17 12.51 39.29 15.81
CA LEU A 17 12.16 38.08 16.56
C LEU A 17 10.78 37.51 16.12
N PHE A 18 9.82 38.40 15.87
CA PHE A 18 8.48 37.99 15.39
C PHE A 18 8.51 37.45 13.97
N MET A 19 9.32 38.04 13.10
CA MET A 19 9.50 37.53 11.72
C MET A 19 10.26 36.20 11.69
N ALA A 20 11.27 36.02 12.55
CA ALA A 20 11.98 34.75 12.68
C ALA A 20 11.07 33.64 13.23
N ALA A 21 10.18 33.93 14.17
CA ALA A 21 9.22 32.96 14.70
C ALA A 21 8.19 32.51 13.64
N ILE A 22 7.73 33.43 12.77
CA ILE A 22 6.80 33.09 11.67
C ILE A 22 7.52 32.26 10.59
N ALA A 23 8.78 32.55 10.29
CA ALA A 23 9.56 31.73 9.32
C ALA A 23 9.83 30.33 9.84
N CYS A 24 10.03 30.12 11.14
CA CYS A 24 10.17 28.78 11.73
C CYS A 24 8.86 27.97 11.68
N LEU A 25 7.70 28.61 11.85
CA LEU A 25 6.39 27.93 11.77
C LEU A 25 6.05 27.48 10.35
N ALA A 26 6.55 28.17 9.31
CA ALA A 26 6.33 27.77 7.92
C ALA A 26 7.16 26.55 7.48
N MET A 27 8.21 26.19 8.23
CA MET A 27 9.03 25.01 7.88
C MET A 27 8.50 23.69 8.47
N PHE A 28 7.49 23.72 9.35
CA PHE A 28 6.90 22.51 9.93
C PHE A 28 5.68 21.98 9.18
N SER A 29 5.22 22.65 8.12
CA SER A 29 4.02 22.23 7.36
C SER A 29 4.31 21.46 6.09
N SER A 30 5.54 20.99 5.85
CA SER A 30 5.89 20.19 4.67
C SER A 30 6.27 18.75 5.06
N CYS A 31 5.46 18.10 5.88
CA CYS A 31 5.34 16.65 5.84
C CYS A 31 4.01 16.32 5.16
N GLU A 32 3.93 16.54 3.85
CA GLU A 32 2.93 15.86 3.04
C GLU A 32 3.14 14.36 3.23
N LYS A 33 2.22 13.75 3.97
CA LYS A 33 1.97 12.32 3.85
C LYS A 33 1.68 12.09 2.37
N GLN A 34 2.64 11.55 1.63
CA GLN A 34 2.29 10.80 0.43
C GLN A 34 1.54 9.55 0.90
N SER A 35 0.28 9.75 1.29
CA SER A 35 -0.67 8.67 1.21
C SER A 35 -0.74 8.34 -0.27
N VAL A 36 -0.40 7.12 -0.65
CA VAL A 36 -0.84 6.61 -1.94
C VAL A 36 -2.35 6.72 -1.87
N GLU A 37 -2.91 7.76 -2.50
CA GLU A 37 -4.35 7.95 -2.57
C GLU A 37 -4.87 6.85 -3.47
N HIS A 38 -5.35 5.79 -2.83
CA HIS A 38 -6.20 4.85 -3.51
C HIS A 38 -7.52 5.55 -3.74
N THR A 39 -8.06 5.44 -4.93
CA THR A 39 -9.31 6.12 -5.31
C THR A 39 -10.48 5.75 -4.40
N GLY A 40 -10.35 4.65 -3.65
CA GLY A 40 -11.40 4.12 -2.78
C GLY A 40 -12.59 3.57 -3.58
N ASP A 41 -12.47 3.51 -4.91
CA ASP A 41 -13.48 2.96 -5.80
C ASP A 41 -13.54 1.44 -5.63
N LEU A 42 -14.75 0.92 -5.38
CA LEU A 42 -15.04 -0.51 -5.21
C LEU A 42 -16.17 -0.95 -6.13
N THR A 43 -16.27 -0.36 -7.32
CA THR A 43 -17.35 -0.63 -8.29
C THR A 43 -17.04 -1.82 -9.19
N GLY A 44 -15.78 -2.27 -9.24
CA GLY A 44 -15.34 -3.37 -10.08
C GLY A 44 -15.84 -4.75 -9.60
N ASP A 45 -15.73 -5.74 -10.47
CA ASP A 45 -15.92 -7.14 -10.13
C ASP A 45 -14.65 -7.71 -9.52
N LEU A 46 -14.78 -8.40 -8.38
CA LEU A 46 -13.65 -9.05 -7.71
C LEU A 46 -13.21 -10.32 -8.43
N TYR A 47 -14.15 -11.04 -9.04
CA TYR A 47 -13.86 -12.30 -9.71
C TYR A 47 -13.10 -12.09 -11.02
N GLY A 48 -12.05 -12.85 -11.22
CA GLY A 48 -11.20 -12.76 -12.41
C GLY A 48 -9.75 -13.13 -12.14
N ILE A 49 -8.92 -12.83 -13.11
CA ILE A 49 -7.47 -13.06 -13.06
C ILE A 49 -6.76 -11.72 -12.87
N TRP A 50 -6.00 -11.63 -11.81
CA TRP A 50 -5.28 -10.45 -11.39
C TRP A 50 -3.78 -10.69 -11.44
N ALA A 51 -3.06 -9.93 -12.26
CA ALA A 51 -1.60 -9.98 -12.33
C ALA A 51 -0.99 -9.02 -11.30
N LEU A 52 -0.03 -9.49 -10.52
CA LEU A 52 0.65 -8.69 -9.50
C LEU A 52 1.62 -7.71 -10.14
N ASP A 53 1.41 -6.42 -9.90
CA ASP A 53 2.29 -5.33 -10.36
C ASP A 53 3.38 -5.02 -9.34
N SER A 54 2.96 -4.77 -8.10
CA SER A 54 3.89 -4.39 -7.04
C SER A 54 3.46 -4.84 -5.66
N LYS A 55 4.45 -4.93 -4.77
CA LYS A 55 4.30 -5.12 -3.34
C LYS A 55 4.98 -3.97 -2.62
N THR A 56 4.23 -3.19 -1.85
CA THR A 56 4.76 -2.12 -1.03
C THR A 56 4.73 -2.53 0.44
N THR A 57 5.85 -2.41 1.12
CA THR A 57 5.97 -2.58 2.57
C THR A 57 6.15 -1.22 3.22
N VAL A 58 5.31 -0.90 4.20
CA VAL A 58 5.38 0.35 4.95
C VAL A 58 5.70 0.03 6.41
N THR A 59 6.80 0.57 6.88
CA THR A 59 7.27 0.42 8.27
C THR A 59 7.47 1.79 8.91
N LYS A 60 7.71 1.83 10.21
CA LYS A 60 8.16 3.05 10.91
C LYS A 60 9.60 2.90 11.31
N ASN A 61 10.42 3.92 11.03
CA ASN A 61 11.81 3.98 11.51
C ASN A 61 11.86 4.32 13.01
N SER A 62 13.07 4.40 13.57
CA SER A 62 13.30 4.75 14.98
C SER A 62 12.76 6.13 15.40
N GLU A 63 12.53 7.02 14.44
CA GLU A 63 11.96 8.35 14.63
C GLU A 63 10.43 8.38 14.49
N GLY A 64 9.79 7.22 14.24
CA GLY A 64 8.35 7.09 14.01
C GLY A 64 7.89 7.53 12.62
N LYS A 65 8.82 7.84 11.70
CA LYS A 65 8.53 8.23 10.33
C LYS A 65 8.26 6.99 9.48
N GLU A 66 7.23 7.05 8.64
CA GLU A 66 6.95 5.98 7.67
C GLU A 66 8.07 5.86 6.63
N VAL A 67 8.52 4.64 6.43
CA VAL A 67 9.46 4.24 5.38
C VAL A 67 8.73 3.26 4.48
N ARG A 68 8.79 3.49 3.17
CA ARG A 68 8.16 2.66 2.14
C ARG A 68 9.24 1.98 1.32
N ASP A 69 9.06 0.68 1.12
CA ASP A 69 9.86 -0.15 0.24
C ASP A 69 8.91 -0.80 -0.77
N GLU A 70 9.08 -0.49 -2.04
CA GLU A 70 8.26 -1.01 -3.13
C GLU A 70 9.09 -1.90 -4.04
N VAL A 71 8.58 -3.11 -4.26
CA VAL A 71 9.17 -4.10 -5.15
C VAL A 71 8.27 -4.26 -6.36
N ASP A 72 8.83 -4.08 -7.56
CA ASP A 72 8.15 -4.33 -8.83
C ASP A 72 8.07 -5.85 -9.10
N TYR A 73 6.86 -6.35 -9.33
CA TYR A 73 6.56 -7.74 -9.64
C TYR A 73 6.08 -7.95 -11.08
N SER A 74 5.94 -6.91 -11.88
CA SER A 74 5.35 -6.97 -13.22
C SER A 74 6.04 -7.95 -14.16
N SER A 75 7.33 -8.24 -13.95
CA SER A 75 8.12 -9.17 -14.76
C SER A 75 8.07 -10.63 -14.29
N PHE A 76 7.51 -10.92 -13.11
CA PHE A 76 7.53 -12.28 -12.53
C PHE A 76 6.32 -13.13 -12.88
N ASN A 77 5.30 -12.55 -13.53
CA ASN A 77 4.08 -13.26 -13.91
C ASN A 77 3.43 -13.99 -12.73
N PHE A 78 3.23 -13.29 -11.61
CA PHE A 78 2.47 -13.79 -10.47
C PHE A 78 1.01 -13.40 -10.63
N PHE A 79 0.12 -14.38 -10.60
CA PHE A 79 -1.31 -14.18 -10.75
C PHE A 79 -2.08 -14.62 -9.51
N LEU A 80 -3.11 -13.86 -9.20
CA LEU A 80 -4.15 -14.21 -8.23
C LEU A 80 -5.45 -14.41 -9.01
N VAL A 81 -6.00 -15.62 -8.95
CA VAL A 81 -7.29 -15.97 -9.56
C VAL A 81 -8.33 -16.02 -8.46
N LEU A 82 -9.37 -15.23 -8.60
CA LEU A 82 -10.51 -15.24 -7.70
C LEU A 82 -11.74 -15.72 -8.46
N SER A 83 -12.30 -16.87 -8.08
CA SER A 83 -13.43 -17.49 -8.77
C SER A 83 -14.53 -17.93 -7.82
N GLU A 84 -15.76 -18.00 -8.34
CA GLU A 84 -16.86 -18.63 -7.62
C GLU A 84 -16.67 -20.15 -7.49
N PRO A 85 -17.16 -20.79 -6.42
CA PRO A 85 -17.97 -20.20 -5.35
C PRO A 85 -17.14 -19.52 -4.24
N ARG A 86 -15.84 -19.62 -4.17
CA ARG A 86 -14.93 -18.97 -3.20
C ARG A 86 -13.51 -19.51 -3.33
N LEU A 87 -13.06 -19.79 -4.51
CA LEU A 87 -11.73 -20.33 -4.73
C LEU A 87 -10.76 -19.21 -5.11
N ALA A 88 -9.71 -19.05 -4.30
CA ALA A 88 -8.56 -18.22 -4.61
C ALA A 88 -7.40 -19.11 -4.98
N LEU A 89 -6.81 -18.91 -6.15
CA LEU A 89 -5.62 -19.61 -6.63
C LEU A 89 -4.53 -18.60 -6.93
N ALA A 90 -3.31 -18.94 -6.58
CA ALA A 90 -2.14 -18.22 -7.04
C ALA A 90 -1.39 -19.07 -8.05
N LYS A 91 -0.98 -18.47 -9.16
CA LYS A 91 -0.22 -19.12 -10.23
C LYS A 91 0.96 -18.26 -10.63
N LYS A 92 2.07 -18.92 -10.92
CA LYS A 92 3.27 -18.31 -11.49
C LYS A 92 3.47 -18.79 -12.94
N GLY A 93 4.08 -17.95 -13.77
CA GLY A 93 4.45 -18.28 -15.14
C GLY A 93 3.37 -17.94 -16.17
N SER A 94 3.38 -18.58 -17.33
CA SER A 94 2.42 -18.30 -18.41
C SER A 94 1.02 -18.78 -18.03
N PHE A 95 0.02 -17.91 -18.27
CA PHE A 95 -1.38 -18.24 -18.02
C PHE A 95 -2.04 -18.75 -19.32
N THR A 96 -1.71 -19.99 -19.74
CA THR A 96 -2.33 -20.62 -20.90
C THR A 96 -3.54 -21.46 -20.51
N GLU A 97 -3.41 -22.28 -19.46
CA GLU A 97 -4.48 -23.07 -18.85
C GLU A 97 -4.28 -23.09 -17.34
N LEU A 98 -5.38 -23.17 -16.57
CA LEU A 98 -5.33 -23.35 -15.14
C LEU A 98 -5.29 -24.84 -14.85
N ASP A 99 -4.12 -25.41 -14.71
CA ASP A 99 -3.94 -26.77 -14.22
C ASP A 99 -3.71 -26.72 -12.71
N LEU A 100 -4.64 -27.30 -11.94
CA LEU A 100 -4.58 -27.32 -10.48
C LEU A 100 -3.51 -28.27 -9.94
N ASP A 101 -3.04 -29.19 -10.76
CA ASP A 101 -1.96 -30.13 -10.42
C ASP A 101 -0.57 -29.56 -10.75
N ASP A 102 -0.52 -28.35 -11.33
CA ASP A 102 0.73 -27.65 -11.62
C ASP A 102 1.43 -27.26 -10.32
N VAL A 103 2.71 -27.58 -10.20
CA VAL A 103 3.54 -27.24 -9.01
C VAL A 103 3.67 -25.74 -8.75
N ASP A 104 3.38 -24.91 -9.74
CA ASP A 104 3.38 -23.46 -9.64
C ASP A 104 2.00 -22.86 -9.29
N VAL A 105 1.06 -23.72 -8.82
CA VAL A 105 -0.28 -23.31 -8.37
C VAL A 105 -0.44 -23.62 -6.89
N ASP A 106 -0.88 -22.65 -6.13
CA ASP A 106 -1.29 -22.79 -4.73
C ASP A 106 -2.67 -22.19 -4.54
N GLY A 107 -3.49 -22.73 -3.63
CA GLY A 107 -4.88 -22.31 -3.53
C GLY A 107 -5.51 -22.47 -2.17
N THR A 108 -6.53 -21.65 -1.93
CA THR A 108 -7.35 -21.66 -0.70
C THR A 108 -8.77 -21.20 -0.99
N GLN A 109 -9.63 -21.30 0.00
CA GLN A 109 -10.91 -20.61 -0.02
C GLN A 109 -10.75 -19.16 0.39
N PHE A 110 -11.65 -18.30 -0.12
CA PHE A 110 -11.70 -16.89 0.30
C PHE A 110 -13.14 -16.43 0.52
N SER A 111 -13.29 -15.34 1.22
CA SER A 111 -14.56 -14.63 1.36
C SER A 111 -14.38 -13.14 1.12
N PHE A 112 -15.41 -12.48 0.57
CA PHE A 112 -15.41 -11.04 0.37
C PHE A 112 -16.60 -10.41 1.08
N ASN A 113 -16.30 -9.52 2.02
CA ASN A 113 -17.29 -8.72 2.73
C ASN A 113 -17.31 -7.30 2.13
N LYS A 114 -18.33 -7.03 1.30
CA LYS A 114 -18.49 -5.72 0.63
C LYS A 114 -18.69 -4.57 1.62
N ASP A 115 -19.44 -4.81 2.70
CA ASP A 115 -19.77 -3.76 3.69
C ASP A 115 -18.52 -3.32 4.47
N LYS A 116 -17.66 -4.27 4.81
CA LYS A 116 -16.38 -4.02 5.46
C LYS A 116 -15.26 -3.70 4.50
N LYS A 117 -15.46 -3.86 3.20
CA LYS A 117 -14.43 -3.74 2.15
C LYS A 117 -13.24 -4.66 2.44
N GLN A 118 -13.50 -5.90 2.79
CA GLN A 118 -12.47 -6.85 3.22
C GLN A 118 -12.55 -8.15 2.45
N ILE A 119 -11.39 -8.65 2.03
CA ILE A 119 -11.20 -10.01 1.52
C ILE A 119 -10.44 -10.82 2.56
N SER A 120 -10.87 -12.06 2.80
CA SER A 120 -10.24 -12.97 3.76
C SER A 120 -9.87 -14.27 3.06
N PHE A 121 -8.64 -14.73 3.26
CA PHE A 121 -8.13 -16.01 2.78
C PHE A 121 -8.07 -16.99 3.95
N ASP A 122 -8.65 -18.18 3.78
CA ASP A 122 -8.83 -19.17 4.86
C ASP A 122 -7.50 -19.84 5.21
N ASP A 123 -6.62 -20.03 4.22
CA ASP A 123 -5.28 -20.56 4.43
C ASP A 123 -4.24 -19.74 3.65
N THR A 124 -2.97 -20.04 3.86
CA THR A 124 -1.86 -19.34 3.21
C THR A 124 -1.79 -19.73 1.74
N ILE A 125 -1.77 -18.73 0.87
CA ILE A 125 -1.35 -18.86 -0.53
C ILE A 125 0.09 -18.39 -0.63
N TRP A 126 0.95 -19.17 -1.25
CA TRP A 126 2.36 -18.88 -1.36
C TRP A 126 2.91 -19.11 -2.78
N LEU A 127 3.49 -18.06 -3.36
CA LEU A 127 4.31 -18.15 -4.57
C LEU A 127 5.67 -17.52 -4.32
N SER A 128 6.72 -18.07 -4.91
CA SER A 128 8.07 -17.53 -4.79
C SER A 128 8.84 -17.56 -6.10
N GLU A 129 9.72 -16.59 -6.26
CA GLU A 129 10.76 -16.54 -7.29
C GLU A 129 12.10 -16.25 -6.63
N GLY A 130 12.98 -17.26 -6.58
CA GLY A 130 14.23 -17.16 -5.84
C GLY A 130 14.02 -16.92 -4.34
N LEU A 131 14.99 -16.24 -3.71
CA LEU A 131 15.01 -16.01 -2.27
C LEU A 131 14.29 -14.72 -1.83
N PHE A 132 14.07 -13.78 -2.75
CA PHE A 132 13.66 -12.42 -2.38
C PHE A 132 12.25 -12.05 -2.84
N TYR A 133 11.77 -12.67 -3.91
CA TYR A 133 10.47 -12.33 -4.49
C TYR A 133 9.44 -13.37 -4.09
N HIS A 134 8.48 -12.94 -3.28
CA HIS A 134 7.40 -13.83 -2.85
C HIS A 134 6.08 -13.08 -2.67
N MET A 135 4.99 -13.70 -3.10
CA MET A 135 3.64 -13.33 -2.78
C MET A 135 3.14 -14.30 -1.70
N ARG A 136 2.74 -13.77 -0.56
CA ARG A 136 2.10 -14.54 0.50
C ARG A 136 0.82 -13.83 0.91
N LEU A 137 -0.30 -14.52 0.79
CA LEU A 137 -1.60 -14.05 1.22
C LEU A 137 -2.13 -14.98 2.31
N TYR A 138 -2.57 -14.41 3.43
CA TYR A 138 -3.17 -15.14 4.55
C TYR A 138 -4.00 -14.19 5.42
N GLY A 139 -5.18 -14.63 5.83
CA GLY A 139 -6.04 -13.86 6.73
C GLY A 139 -6.75 -12.71 6.01
N VAL A 140 -6.97 -11.59 6.70
CA VAL A 140 -7.83 -10.50 6.27
C VAL A 140 -7.04 -9.35 5.66
N TYR A 141 -7.51 -8.87 4.52
CA TYR A 141 -7.00 -7.68 3.82
C TYR A 141 -8.11 -6.67 3.63
N ASP A 142 -7.82 -5.39 3.86
CA ASP A 142 -8.66 -4.29 3.44
C ASP A 142 -8.52 -4.09 1.92
N VAL A 143 -9.64 -3.94 1.22
CA VAL A 143 -9.66 -3.63 -0.21
C VAL A 143 -9.67 -2.11 -0.33
N LEU A 144 -8.55 -1.56 -0.79
CA LEU A 144 -8.35 -0.12 -0.93
C LEU A 144 -8.86 0.40 -2.27
N GLU A 145 -8.83 -0.44 -3.31
CA GLU A 145 -9.31 -0.12 -4.65
C GLU A 145 -9.76 -1.41 -5.35
N LEU A 146 -10.92 -1.38 -6.00
CA LEU A 146 -11.43 -2.45 -6.85
C LEU A 146 -12.20 -1.82 -8.01
N THR A 147 -11.57 -1.80 -9.16
CA THR A 147 -12.13 -1.35 -10.42
C THR A 147 -12.12 -2.49 -11.43
N ASP A 148 -12.66 -2.29 -12.62
CA ASP A 148 -12.56 -3.29 -13.70
C ASP A 148 -11.12 -3.55 -14.15
N LYS A 149 -10.17 -2.70 -13.75
CA LYS A 149 -8.76 -2.79 -14.20
C LYS A 149 -7.77 -2.98 -13.07
N LYS A 150 -8.14 -2.70 -11.83
CA LYS A 150 -7.20 -2.63 -10.71
C LYS A 150 -7.80 -3.18 -9.42
N LEU A 151 -6.99 -3.96 -8.71
CA LEU A 151 -7.27 -4.42 -7.35
C LEU A 151 -6.08 -4.03 -6.46
N VAL A 152 -6.37 -3.34 -5.36
CA VAL A 152 -5.36 -3.02 -4.34
C VAL A 152 -5.85 -3.52 -3.00
N ILE A 153 -5.06 -4.36 -2.37
CA ILE A 153 -5.36 -4.93 -1.05
C ILE A 153 -4.24 -4.62 -0.05
N GLN A 154 -4.61 -4.38 1.19
CA GLN A 154 -3.69 -4.04 2.27
C GLN A 154 -3.93 -4.93 3.49
N GLN A 155 -2.84 -5.36 4.11
CA GLN A 155 -2.86 -5.96 5.44
C GLN A 155 -1.92 -5.20 6.36
N GLU A 156 -2.34 -4.99 7.62
CA GLU A 156 -1.46 -4.47 8.66
C GLU A 156 -1.29 -5.52 9.75
N ALA A 157 -0.04 -5.89 10.01
CA ALA A 157 0.32 -6.84 11.04
C ALA A 157 1.62 -6.41 11.73
N LEU A 158 1.63 -6.41 13.07
CA LEU A 158 2.81 -6.07 13.88
C LEU A 158 3.44 -4.71 13.56
N GLY A 159 2.63 -3.73 13.16
CA GLY A 159 3.08 -2.39 12.78
C GLY A 159 3.70 -2.28 11.39
N VAL A 160 3.62 -3.34 10.59
CA VAL A 160 4.00 -3.38 9.19
C VAL A 160 2.75 -3.40 8.33
N LYS A 161 2.64 -2.47 7.38
CA LYS A 161 1.61 -2.53 6.34
C LYS A 161 2.19 -3.14 5.08
N THR A 162 1.50 -4.12 4.53
CA THR A 162 1.83 -4.72 3.24
C THR A 162 0.69 -4.44 2.28
N ILE A 163 1.02 -3.84 1.15
CA ILE A 163 0.07 -3.46 0.09
C ILE A 163 0.45 -4.23 -1.16
N PHE A 164 -0.53 -4.92 -1.76
CA PHE A 164 -0.40 -5.57 -3.04
C PHE A 164 -1.24 -4.81 -4.07
N SER A 165 -0.63 -4.47 -5.20
CA SER A 165 -1.29 -3.83 -6.33
C SER A 165 -1.31 -4.78 -7.51
N TYR A 166 -2.50 -4.98 -8.08
CA TYR A 166 -2.74 -5.88 -9.20
C TYR A 166 -3.45 -5.14 -10.32
N HIS A 167 -3.17 -5.51 -11.56
CA HIS A 167 -4.04 -5.18 -12.68
C HIS A 167 -4.85 -6.39 -13.13
N ARG A 168 -6.02 -6.15 -13.75
CA ARG A 168 -6.83 -7.21 -14.30
C ARG A 168 -6.15 -7.78 -15.54
N TYR A 169 -5.92 -9.08 -15.53
CA TYR A 169 -5.33 -9.79 -16.67
C TYR A 169 -6.41 -10.27 -17.65
N ARG A 170 -7.51 -10.83 -17.13
CA ARG A 170 -8.72 -11.25 -17.87
C ARG A 170 -9.94 -11.22 -16.98
#